data_a46842a36cfda147f426746fc5c22511
#
_entry.id   a46842a36cfda147f426746fc5c22511
#
_cell.length_a   1.000
_cell.length_b   1.000
_cell.length_c   1.000
_cell.angle_alpha   90.00
_cell.angle_beta   90.00
_cell.angle_gamma   90.00
#
_symmetry.space_group_name_H-M   'P 1'
#
loop_
_entity.id
_entity.type
_entity.pdbx_description
1 polymer ?
#
loop_
_entity_poly.entity_id
_entity_poly.type
_entity_poly.pdbx_seq_one_letter_code
_entity_poly.pdbx_strand_id
1 'polypeptide(L)'
;MKFYFVQFTIAILFFACVKDKPTPLPQENVTLTDSKKVYIINEGGLNDNKSSVSLFDPSNNAVIENYFANQNNNQLLGSIAQSLSYFQSNYYIVINNSNKIIVCNNQFKKTGQISGLNSPRYFLPVSNQKAYVSDLYANQIHIIDLNTNIKTGSINCNGWTEKMVMLYNKVFVTNNKRNYMYIINAINNTITDSVFVGKFASSMVIDRYDNIWILASGEQSTSSPAQLTKIDALNLNTIKTFTFNQGQSPNNLCLNKTKDTLYYLNNGVFRLSITDTQLPQNALISAGSKLFYGLGINPNNYNIYIADAIDYVQKSNIFIYNTSGTLLHNFKAGINANGFYFEQ
;
A
#
# COMPACT_ATOMS: atom_id res chain seq x y z
N MET A 1 -84.54 -20.49 8.34
CA MET A 1 -83.18 -20.79 7.90
C MET A 1 -82.29 -19.66 8.36
N LYS A 2 -81.53 -19.83 9.48
CA LYS A 2 -80.68 -18.77 10.04
C LYS A 2 -79.23 -19.01 9.57
N PHE A 3 -78.70 -18.04 8.82
CA PHE A 3 -77.27 -18.07 8.42
C PHE A 3 -76.43 -17.45 9.53
N TYR A 4 -75.49 -18.22 10.06
CA TYR A 4 -74.46 -17.69 10.95
C TYR A 4 -73.20 -17.29 10.12
N PHE A 5 -72.82 -16.02 10.18
CA PHE A 5 -71.60 -15.49 9.62
C PHE A 5 -70.47 -15.68 10.63
N VAL A 6 -69.49 -16.53 10.32
CA VAL A 6 -68.30 -16.69 11.12
C VAL A 6 -67.23 -15.72 10.59
N GLN A 7 -66.91 -14.70 11.40
CA GLN A 7 -65.82 -13.78 11.10
C GLN A 7 -64.48 -14.44 11.48
N PHE A 8 -63.63 -14.68 10.48
CA PHE A 8 -62.26 -15.16 10.69
C PHE A 8 -61.35 -13.98 10.83
N THR A 9 -60.83 -13.70 12.06
CA THR A 9 -59.85 -12.65 12.32
C THR A 9 -58.46 -13.26 12.07
N ILE A 10 -57.79 -12.81 11.01
CA ILE A 10 -56.40 -13.18 10.72
C ILE A 10 -55.52 -12.24 11.53
N ALA A 11 -54.85 -12.78 12.56
CA ALA A 11 -53.78 -12.09 13.28
C ALA A 11 -52.51 -12.13 12.47
N ILE A 12 -52.09 -11.01 11.89
CA ILE A 12 -50.79 -10.85 11.20
C ILE A 12 -49.72 -10.59 12.28
N LEU A 13 -48.88 -11.60 12.58
CA LEU A 13 -47.71 -11.47 13.42
C LEU A 13 -46.59 -10.80 12.60
N PHE A 14 -46.32 -9.54 12.89
CA PHE A 14 -45.09 -8.86 12.41
C PHE A 14 -43.89 -9.36 13.19
N PHE A 15 -43.08 -10.23 12.60
CA PHE A 15 -41.74 -10.48 13.09
C PHE A 15 -40.87 -9.27 12.75
N ALA A 16 -40.64 -8.39 13.71
CA ALA A 16 -39.63 -7.35 13.62
C ALA A 16 -38.25 -8.05 13.73
N CYS A 17 -37.54 -8.18 12.62
CA CYS A 17 -36.13 -8.55 12.63
C CYS A 17 -35.34 -7.39 13.27
N VAL A 18 -35.06 -7.48 14.55
CA VAL A 18 -34.11 -6.62 15.22
C VAL A 18 -32.74 -7.03 14.70
N LYS A 19 -32.12 -6.19 13.85
CA LYS A 19 -30.70 -6.36 13.51
C LYS A 19 -29.92 -6.22 14.80
N ASP A 20 -29.37 -7.31 15.30
CA ASP A 20 -28.38 -7.26 16.36
C ASP A 20 -27.25 -6.32 15.95
N LYS A 21 -27.13 -5.20 16.66
CA LYS A 21 -25.94 -4.35 16.54
C LYS A 21 -24.77 -5.18 17.08
N PRO A 22 -23.69 -5.38 16.28
CA PRO A 22 -22.52 -6.08 16.79
C PRO A 22 -22.04 -5.35 18.04
N THR A 23 -21.93 -6.08 19.15
CA THR A 23 -21.37 -5.56 20.40
C THR A 23 -19.95 -5.07 20.11
N PRO A 24 -19.60 -3.82 20.41
CA PRO A 24 -18.24 -3.35 20.28
C PRO A 24 -17.33 -4.26 21.10
N LEU A 25 -16.27 -4.78 20.48
CA LEU A 25 -15.25 -5.51 21.22
C LEU A 25 -14.69 -4.60 22.33
N PRO A 26 -14.46 -5.12 23.55
CA PRO A 26 -13.83 -4.34 24.61
C PRO A 26 -12.50 -3.79 24.11
N GLN A 27 -12.35 -2.48 24.05
CA GLN A 27 -11.05 -1.85 23.83
C GLN A 27 -10.24 -1.99 25.11
N GLU A 28 -9.38 -2.99 25.19
CA GLU A 28 -8.27 -2.94 26.13
C GLU A 28 -7.36 -1.78 25.70
N ASN A 29 -7.11 -0.83 26.60
CA ASN A 29 -6.13 0.23 26.39
C ASN A 29 -4.71 -0.35 26.46
N VAL A 30 -4.31 -1.07 25.41
CA VAL A 30 -2.94 -1.52 25.27
C VAL A 30 -2.11 -0.30 24.88
N THR A 31 -1.22 0.11 25.79
CA THR A 31 -0.25 1.17 25.48
C THR A 31 0.75 0.60 24.47
N LEU A 32 0.75 1.14 23.26
CA LEU A 32 1.76 0.82 22.26
C LEU A 32 3.09 1.41 22.73
N THR A 33 4.14 0.62 22.71
CA THR A 33 5.48 1.03 23.21
C THR A 33 6.26 1.93 22.24
N ASP A 34 5.62 2.42 21.18
CA ASP A 34 6.22 3.26 20.15
C ASP A 34 5.81 4.72 20.34
N SER A 35 6.76 5.63 20.31
CA SER A 35 6.53 7.08 20.34
C SER A 35 6.63 7.73 18.96
N LYS A 36 6.93 6.96 17.92
CA LYS A 36 7.09 7.45 16.55
C LYS A 36 5.75 7.49 15.83
N LYS A 37 5.49 8.58 15.15
CA LYS A 37 4.24 8.81 14.44
C LYS A 37 4.10 7.90 13.22
N VAL A 38 2.85 7.60 12.85
CA VAL A 38 2.50 6.82 11.68
C VAL A 38 1.58 7.65 10.79
N TYR A 39 2.01 7.88 9.56
CA TYR A 39 1.20 8.56 8.55
C TYR A 39 0.47 7.50 7.71
N ILE A 40 -0.84 7.61 7.64
CA ILE A 40 -1.71 6.72 6.87
C ILE A 40 -2.13 7.44 5.60
N ILE A 41 -1.80 6.86 4.45
CA ILE A 41 -2.15 7.39 3.14
C ILE A 41 -3.53 6.87 2.77
N ASN A 42 -4.48 7.79 2.54
CA ASN A 42 -5.85 7.48 2.19
C ASN A 42 -6.11 7.94 0.76
N GLU A 43 -6.41 7.00 -0.13
CA GLU A 43 -6.63 7.30 -1.55
C GLU A 43 -7.83 8.24 -1.76
N GLY A 44 -8.86 8.13 -0.90
CA GLY A 44 -10.16 8.74 -1.16
C GLY A 44 -10.93 7.96 -2.22
N GLY A 45 -11.91 8.59 -2.84
CA GLY A 45 -12.61 8.05 -4.00
C GLY A 45 -12.05 8.58 -5.32
N LEU A 46 -12.41 7.91 -6.39
CA LEU A 46 -12.04 8.32 -7.74
C LEU A 46 -12.72 9.65 -8.09
N ASN A 47 -11.95 10.68 -8.44
CA ASN A 47 -12.43 12.00 -8.85
C ASN A 47 -13.22 12.82 -7.80
N ASP A 48 -13.13 12.48 -6.52
CA ASP A 48 -13.87 13.16 -5.44
C ASP A 48 -13.04 14.18 -4.64
N ASN A 49 -11.74 14.30 -4.93
CA ASN A 49 -10.78 15.13 -4.21
C ASN A 49 -10.70 14.87 -2.68
N LYS A 50 -11.10 13.67 -2.23
CA LYS A 50 -11.13 13.30 -0.81
C LYS A 50 -9.90 12.53 -0.36
N SER A 51 -8.83 12.48 -1.17
CA SER A 51 -7.59 11.88 -0.70
C SER A 51 -7.03 12.67 0.47
N SER A 52 -6.45 11.98 1.42
CA SER A 52 -5.94 12.59 2.64
C SER A 52 -4.76 11.81 3.23
N VAL A 53 -4.10 12.42 4.20
CA VAL A 53 -3.17 11.75 5.10
C VAL A 53 -3.74 11.85 6.49
N SER A 54 -3.87 10.72 7.21
CA SER A 54 -4.15 10.69 8.63
C SER A 54 -2.85 10.50 9.40
N LEU A 55 -2.75 11.11 10.59
CA LEU A 55 -1.64 10.92 11.51
C LEU A 55 -2.13 10.12 12.71
N PHE A 56 -1.44 9.05 13.05
CA PHE A 56 -1.61 8.28 14.27
C PHE A 56 -0.39 8.46 15.17
N ASP A 57 -0.64 8.79 16.43
CA ASP A 57 0.37 8.88 17.48
C ASP A 57 0.22 7.69 18.43
N PRO A 58 1.10 6.68 18.35
CA PRO A 58 1.00 5.49 19.20
C PRO A 58 1.20 5.77 20.71
N SER A 59 1.84 6.88 21.08
CA SER A 59 2.15 7.19 22.47
C SER A 59 0.90 7.49 23.31
N ASN A 60 -0.16 7.96 22.67
CA ASN A 60 -1.43 8.35 23.30
C ASN A 60 -2.67 7.86 22.55
N ASN A 61 -2.47 7.03 21.52
CA ASN A 61 -3.52 6.52 20.62
C ASN A 61 -4.32 7.62 19.89
N ALA A 62 -3.78 8.83 19.75
CA ALA A 62 -4.45 9.92 19.09
C ALA A 62 -4.42 9.75 17.56
N VAL A 63 -5.56 10.04 16.92
CA VAL A 63 -5.71 10.04 15.46
C VAL A 63 -6.09 11.45 15.02
N ILE A 64 -5.32 12.03 14.09
CA ILE A 64 -5.63 13.30 13.44
C ILE A 64 -5.96 13.00 11.98
N GLU A 65 -7.23 13.05 11.65
CA GLU A 65 -7.68 12.93 10.26
C GLU A 65 -7.34 14.18 9.46
N ASN A 66 -7.22 14.04 8.12
CA ASN A 66 -6.94 15.15 7.21
C ASN A 66 -5.72 15.98 7.61
N TYR A 67 -4.68 15.32 8.12
CA TYR A 67 -3.51 15.98 8.71
C TYR A 67 -2.86 17.01 7.77
N PHE A 68 -2.75 16.69 6.46
CA PHE A 68 -2.25 17.66 5.48
C PHE A 68 -3.13 18.91 5.41
N ALA A 69 -4.45 18.77 5.29
CA ALA A 69 -5.37 19.91 5.19
C ALA A 69 -5.30 20.78 6.46
N ASN A 70 -5.25 20.16 7.64
CA ASN A 70 -5.12 20.85 8.93
C ASN A 70 -3.83 21.68 9.01
N GLN A 71 -2.73 21.22 8.40
CA GLN A 71 -1.48 21.94 8.36
C GLN A 71 -1.42 23.02 7.26
N ASN A 72 -2.36 23.04 6.30
CA ASN A 72 -2.30 23.84 5.08
C ASN A 72 -3.61 24.61 4.80
N ASN A 73 -4.20 25.24 5.80
CA ASN A 73 -5.40 26.08 5.68
C ASN A 73 -6.56 25.39 4.94
N ASN A 74 -6.81 24.12 5.25
CA ASN A 74 -7.80 23.25 4.64
C ASN A 74 -7.58 23.01 3.12
N GLN A 75 -6.37 23.20 2.61
CA GLN A 75 -6.05 22.84 1.23
C GLN A 75 -6.22 21.33 1.03
N LEU A 76 -6.91 20.93 -0.05
CA LEU A 76 -7.10 19.53 -0.42
C LEU A 76 -5.86 19.00 -1.15
N LEU A 77 -5.56 17.71 -0.97
CA LEU A 77 -4.49 17.03 -1.70
C LEU A 77 -4.87 16.81 -3.17
N GLY A 78 -6.07 16.34 -3.42
CA GLY A 78 -6.58 15.94 -4.74
C GLY A 78 -7.25 14.57 -4.71
N SER A 79 -7.22 13.87 -5.82
CA SER A 79 -7.79 12.51 -5.97
C SER A 79 -6.71 11.46 -6.04
N ILE A 80 -6.86 10.39 -5.29
CA ILE A 80 -5.99 9.21 -5.19
C ILE A 80 -4.58 9.57 -4.69
N ALA A 81 -4.43 9.71 -3.36
CA ALA A 81 -3.12 9.72 -2.71
C ALA A 81 -2.53 8.30 -2.76
N GLN A 82 -1.49 8.11 -3.57
CA GLN A 82 -0.95 6.79 -3.89
C GLN A 82 0.17 6.35 -2.97
N SER A 83 1.09 7.24 -2.67
CA SER A 83 2.27 6.93 -1.86
C SER A 83 2.83 8.17 -1.17
N LEU A 84 3.61 7.93 -0.13
CA LEU A 84 4.34 8.96 0.61
C LEU A 84 5.78 8.49 0.80
N SER A 85 6.72 9.37 0.51
CA SER A 85 8.15 9.17 0.72
C SER A 85 8.72 10.34 1.52
N TYR A 86 9.76 10.10 2.31
CA TYR A 86 10.49 11.13 3.04
C TYR A 86 11.95 11.15 2.58
N PHE A 87 12.45 12.31 2.23
CA PHE A 87 13.83 12.48 1.81
C PHE A 87 14.29 13.93 2.06
N GLN A 88 15.48 14.10 2.61
CA GLN A 88 16.10 15.42 2.90
C GLN A 88 15.14 16.40 3.60
N SER A 89 14.54 15.94 4.70
CA SER A 89 13.59 16.72 5.52
C SER A 89 12.32 17.16 4.78
N ASN A 90 11.99 16.53 3.66
CA ASN A 90 10.75 16.76 2.93
C ASN A 90 9.93 15.49 2.75
N TYR A 91 8.62 15.61 2.86
CA TYR A 91 7.65 14.61 2.47
C TYR A 91 7.22 14.84 1.03
N TYR A 92 7.18 13.77 0.25
CA TYR A 92 6.71 13.74 -1.14
C TYR A 92 5.44 12.89 -1.20
N ILE A 93 4.28 13.53 -1.37
CA ILE A 93 2.97 12.88 -1.42
C ILE A 93 2.57 12.75 -2.87
N VAL A 94 2.55 11.53 -3.39
CA VAL A 94 2.17 11.26 -4.78
C VAL A 94 0.65 11.23 -4.90
N ILE A 95 0.08 12.10 -5.73
CA ILE A 95 -1.35 12.19 -6.00
C ILE A 95 -1.61 11.71 -7.43
N ASN A 96 -1.94 10.42 -7.54
CA ASN A 96 -2.03 9.71 -8.81
C ASN A 96 -3.00 10.37 -9.79
N ASN A 97 -4.27 10.49 -9.42
CA ASN A 97 -5.32 10.98 -10.30
C ASN A 97 -5.44 12.53 -10.36
N SER A 98 -4.51 13.23 -9.72
CA SER A 98 -4.31 14.67 -9.88
C SER A 98 -2.98 15.01 -10.52
N ASN A 99 -2.27 14.03 -11.06
CA ASN A 99 -1.08 14.18 -11.92
C ASN A 99 0.04 15.02 -11.30
N LYS A 100 0.23 14.93 -9.98
CA LYS A 100 1.20 15.76 -9.24
C LYS A 100 1.79 15.03 -8.04
N ILE A 101 2.88 15.60 -7.52
CA ILE A 101 3.43 15.28 -6.21
C ILE A 101 3.44 16.55 -5.38
N ILE A 102 2.87 16.52 -4.18
CA ILE A 102 2.95 17.61 -3.22
C ILE A 102 4.23 17.44 -2.41
N VAL A 103 4.99 18.52 -2.26
CA VAL A 103 6.20 18.57 -1.43
C VAL A 103 5.87 19.31 -0.15
N CYS A 104 6.16 18.70 1.01
CA CYS A 104 5.96 19.30 2.32
C CYS A 104 7.25 19.25 3.14
N ASN A 105 7.45 20.20 4.02
CA ASN A 105 8.53 20.14 5.00
C ASN A 105 8.21 19.15 6.14
N ASN A 106 9.09 19.05 7.13
CA ASN A 106 8.93 18.13 8.28
C ASN A 106 7.74 18.48 9.21
N GLN A 107 7.15 19.69 9.12
CA GLN A 107 5.89 20.05 9.77
C GLN A 107 4.66 19.78 8.89
N PHE A 108 4.82 19.08 7.78
CA PHE A 108 3.75 18.81 6.81
C PHE A 108 3.17 20.07 6.14
N LYS A 109 3.88 21.21 6.21
CA LYS A 109 3.55 22.43 5.46
C LYS A 109 3.98 22.27 4.01
N LYS A 110 3.08 22.54 3.07
CA LYS A 110 3.38 22.51 1.64
C LYS A 110 4.43 23.58 1.30
N THR A 111 5.52 23.15 0.69
CA THR A 111 6.62 23.99 0.22
C THR A 111 6.74 24.03 -1.30
N GLY A 112 6.16 23.04 -1.99
CA GLY A 112 6.25 22.94 -3.43
C GLY A 112 5.32 21.91 -4.04
N GLN A 113 5.48 21.74 -5.35
CA GLN A 113 4.73 20.75 -6.12
C GLN A 113 5.54 20.34 -7.36
N ILE A 114 5.55 19.05 -7.67
CA ILE A 114 6.06 18.52 -8.94
C ILE A 114 4.86 18.28 -9.86
N SER A 115 4.92 18.83 -11.07
CA SER A 115 3.88 18.78 -12.10
C SER A 115 4.43 18.19 -13.40
N GLY A 116 3.59 18.04 -14.42
CA GLY A 116 3.98 17.47 -15.72
C GLY A 116 4.07 15.94 -15.72
N LEU A 117 3.37 15.32 -14.77
CA LEU A 117 3.17 13.87 -14.65
C LEU A 117 1.83 13.47 -15.29
N ASN A 118 1.61 12.18 -15.53
CA ASN A 118 0.35 11.72 -16.10
C ASN A 118 -0.47 10.92 -15.07
N SER A 119 0.11 9.88 -14.49
CA SER A 119 -0.53 9.06 -13.45
C SER A 119 0.56 8.52 -12.52
N PRO A 120 1.20 9.42 -11.71
CA PRO A 120 2.36 9.07 -10.90
C PRO A 120 2.01 8.04 -9.83
N ARG A 121 2.93 7.10 -9.57
CA ARG A 121 2.73 6.00 -8.62
C ARG A 121 3.66 6.09 -7.42
N TYR A 122 4.96 6.05 -7.65
CA TYR A 122 5.97 6.06 -6.60
C TYR A 122 7.07 7.05 -6.91
N PHE A 123 7.57 7.69 -5.85
CA PHE A 123 8.70 8.60 -5.89
C PHE A 123 9.89 7.91 -5.23
N LEU A 124 11.04 7.85 -5.93
CA LEU A 124 12.28 7.24 -5.44
C LEU A 124 13.45 8.21 -5.62
N PRO A 125 14.05 8.76 -4.54
CA PRO A 125 15.33 9.45 -4.64
C PRO A 125 16.42 8.50 -5.12
N VAL A 126 17.19 8.91 -6.14
CA VAL A 126 18.31 8.12 -6.68
C VAL A 126 19.66 8.80 -6.46
N SER A 127 19.65 10.08 -6.06
CA SER A 127 20.79 10.82 -5.54
C SER A 127 20.28 12.00 -4.71
N ASN A 128 21.19 12.78 -4.13
CA ASN A 128 20.82 14.00 -3.39
C ASN A 128 20.14 15.07 -4.26
N GLN A 129 20.30 14.99 -5.58
CA GLN A 129 19.79 16.00 -6.53
C GLN A 129 18.76 15.43 -7.52
N LYS A 130 18.56 14.10 -7.53
CA LYS A 130 17.74 13.45 -8.54
C LYS A 130 16.81 12.40 -7.94
N ALA A 131 15.55 12.41 -8.39
CA ALA A 131 14.60 11.35 -8.10
C ALA A 131 13.98 10.81 -9.39
N TYR A 132 13.46 9.58 -9.30
CA TYR A 132 12.61 8.98 -10.31
C TYR A 132 11.16 8.92 -9.82
N VAL A 133 10.22 9.07 -10.77
CA VAL A 133 8.80 8.89 -10.52
C VAL A 133 8.26 7.87 -11.52
N SER A 134 7.74 6.76 -11.02
CA SER A 134 7.02 5.80 -11.85
C SER A 134 5.63 6.32 -12.20
N ASP A 135 5.12 5.92 -13.36
CA ASP A 135 3.86 6.43 -13.88
C ASP A 135 3.07 5.31 -14.56
N LEU A 136 1.78 5.24 -14.26
CA LEU A 136 0.93 4.14 -14.73
C LEU A 136 0.66 4.21 -16.23
N TYR A 137 0.46 5.41 -16.78
CA TYR A 137 0.00 5.56 -18.16
C TYR A 137 0.98 6.29 -19.07
N ALA A 138 2.09 6.82 -18.55
CA ALA A 138 3.05 7.58 -19.35
C ALA A 138 4.00 6.72 -20.20
N ASN A 139 4.05 5.40 -19.96
CA ASN A 139 5.05 4.49 -20.54
C ASN A 139 6.50 4.95 -20.32
N GLN A 140 6.75 5.61 -19.20
CA GLN A 140 8.06 6.18 -18.87
C GLN A 140 8.24 6.35 -17.37
N ILE A 141 9.48 6.42 -16.93
CA ILE A 141 9.89 6.92 -15.62
C ILE A 141 10.26 8.38 -15.79
N HIS A 142 9.70 9.27 -14.97
CA HIS A 142 10.07 10.68 -14.98
C HIS A 142 11.33 10.92 -14.16
N ILE A 143 12.19 11.83 -14.62
CA ILE A 143 13.40 12.28 -13.93
C ILE A 143 13.10 13.66 -13.34
N ILE A 144 13.31 13.80 -12.02
CA ILE A 144 13.04 15.01 -11.26
C ILE A 144 14.35 15.57 -10.72
N ASP A 145 14.58 16.86 -10.90
CA ASP A 145 15.59 17.64 -10.18
C ASP A 145 15.05 18.02 -8.80
N LEU A 146 15.71 17.57 -7.74
CA LEU A 146 15.28 17.80 -6.35
C LEU A 146 15.61 19.19 -5.83
N ASN A 147 16.52 19.95 -6.47
CA ASN A 147 16.81 21.33 -6.08
C ASN A 147 15.68 22.27 -6.50
N THR A 148 15.02 21.96 -7.63
CA THR A 148 13.97 22.81 -8.22
C THR A 148 12.57 22.18 -8.14
N ASN A 149 12.46 20.88 -7.84
CA ASN A 149 11.23 20.10 -7.93
C ASN A 149 10.60 20.10 -9.34
N ILE A 150 11.45 20.16 -10.38
CA ILE A 150 11.02 20.20 -11.79
C ILE A 150 11.36 18.86 -12.47
N LYS A 151 10.45 18.41 -13.33
CA LYS A 151 10.72 17.31 -14.26
C LYS A 151 11.70 17.77 -15.32
N THR A 152 12.86 17.12 -15.41
CA THR A 152 13.96 17.45 -16.34
C THR A 152 14.11 16.47 -17.49
N GLY A 153 13.47 15.31 -17.40
CA GLY A 153 13.56 14.28 -18.43
C GLY A 153 12.69 13.06 -18.15
N SER A 154 12.91 12.03 -18.94
CA SER A 154 12.24 10.75 -18.75
C SER A 154 13.07 9.60 -19.34
N ILE A 155 12.80 8.38 -18.85
CA ILE A 155 13.34 7.11 -19.34
C ILE A 155 12.16 6.34 -19.93
N ASN A 156 12.22 5.99 -21.20
CA ASN A 156 11.15 5.25 -21.85
C ASN A 156 11.08 3.82 -21.31
N CYS A 157 9.96 3.47 -20.67
CA CYS A 157 9.67 2.16 -20.08
C CYS A 157 8.29 1.70 -20.56
N ASN A 158 8.22 0.91 -21.60
CA ASN A 158 6.93 0.45 -22.13
C ASN A 158 6.09 -0.27 -21.06
N GLY A 159 4.88 0.23 -20.81
CA GLY A 159 3.89 -0.37 -19.92
C GLY A 159 3.64 0.47 -18.67
N TRP A 160 3.07 -0.15 -17.65
CA TRP A 160 2.62 0.48 -16.41
C TRP A 160 3.67 0.29 -15.32
N THR A 161 4.47 1.32 -15.08
CA THR A 161 5.53 1.25 -14.06
C THR A 161 4.97 1.51 -12.67
N GLU A 162 5.40 0.68 -11.72
CA GLU A 162 4.90 0.68 -10.34
C GLU A 162 6.05 0.85 -9.34
N LYS A 163 6.20 -0.07 -8.40
CA LYS A 163 7.20 -0.01 -7.32
C LYS A 163 8.62 0.05 -7.87
N MET A 164 9.42 0.89 -7.23
CA MET A 164 10.85 1.03 -7.53
C MET A 164 11.66 0.82 -6.26
N VAL A 165 12.83 0.19 -6.38
CA VAL A 165 13.86 0.12 -5.36
C VAL A 165 15.22 0.37 -5.99
N MET A 166 16.17 0.87 -5.21
CA MET A 166 17.53 1.13 -5.68
C MET A 166 18.57 0.35 -4.89
N LEU A 167 19.50 -0.27 -5.62
CA LEU A 167 20.67 -0.95 -5.03
C LEU A 167 21.82 -0.87 -6.05
N TYR A 168 23.05 -0.61 -5.58
CA TYR A 168 24.27 -0.55 -6.41
C TYR A 168 24.17 0.36 -7.65
N ASN A 169 23.57 1.54 -7.52
CA ASN A 169 23.28 2.45 -8.64
C ASN A 169 22.36 1.85 -9.74
N LYS A 170 21.73 0.72 -9.47
CA LYS A 170 20.68 0.14 -10.31
C LYS A 170 19.32 0.43 -9.67
N VAL A 171 18.36 0.92 -10.46
CA VAL A 171 16.97 1.04 -10.06
C VAL A 171 16.20 -0.09 -10.71
N PHE A 172 15.56 -0.87 -9.89
CA PHE A 172 14.67 -1.97 -10.28
C PHE A 172 13.25 -1.45 -10.29
N VAL A 173 12.52 -1.67 -11.38
CA VAL A 173 11.18 -1.11 -11.60
C VAL A 173 10.22 -2.21 -11.99
N THR A 174 9.20 -2.48 -11.18
CA THR A 174 8.12 -3.39 -11.57
C THR A 174 7.25 -2.78 -12.66
N ASN A 175 6.73 -3.62 -13.54
CA ASN A 175 5.83 -3.22 -14.60
C ASN A 175 4.55 -4.05 -14.55
N ASN A 176 3.46 -3.41 -14.23
CA ASN A 176 2.18 -4.07 -13.99
C ASN A 176 1.52 -4.59 -15.29
N LYS A 177 1.85 -4.01 -16.44
CA LYS A 177 1.31 -4.42 -17.76
C LYS A 177 2.19 -5.45 -18.50
N ARG A 178 3.49 -5.51 -18.12
CA ARG A 178 4.47 -6.41 -18.72
C ARG A 178 4.89 -7.45 -17.70
N ASN A 179 5.33 -8.61 -18.14
CA ASN A 179 5.79 -9.68 -17.23
C ASN A 179 7.24 -9.49 -16.77
N TYR A 180 7.80 -8.30 -16.97
CA TYR A 180 9.21 -7.99 -16.76
C TYR A 180 9.37 -6.85 -15.78
N MET A 181 10.38 -6.99 -14.92
CA MET A 181 10.96 -5.90 -14.14
C MET A 181 12.10 -5.30 -14.97
N TYR A 182 12.16 -3.96 -15.08
CA TYR A 182 13.27 -3.26 -15.74
C TYR A 182 14.38 -2.93 -14.75
N ILE A 183 15.62 -2.94 -15.24
CA ILE A 183 16.79 -2.49 -14.51
C ILE A 183 17.34 -1.24 -15.19
N ILE A 184 17.44 -0.15 -14.45
CA ILE A 184 17.89 1.16 -14.92
C ILE A 184 19.21 1.50 -14.24
N ASN A 185 20.22 1.90 -15.01
CA ASN A 185 21.42 2.50 -14.50
C ASN A 185 21.09 3.94 -14.05
N ALA A 186 21.15 4.22 -12.73
CA ALA A 186 20.79 5.51 -12.18
C ALA A 186 21.79 6.63 -12.50
N ILE A 187 23.01 6.31 -12.96
CA ILE A 187 24.02 7.31 -13.30
C ILE A 187 23.68 7.97 -14.65
N ASN A 188 23.45 7.16 -15.67
CA ASN A 188 23.23 7.62 -17.06
C ASN A 188 21.76 7.58 -17.51
N ASN A 189 20.84 7.12 -16.63
CA ASN A 189 19.39 7.05 -16.86
C ASN A 189 19.01 6.13 -18.06
N THR A 190 19.69 5.01 -18.23
CA THR A 190 19.41 4.04 -19.31
C THR A 190 18.89 2.73 -18.75
N ILE A 191 17.95 2.09 -19.44
CA ILE A 191 17.59 0.70 -19.17
C ILE A 191 18.77 -0.18 -19.63
N THR A 192 19.27 -1.01 -18.72
CA THR A 192 20.40 -1.91 -18.99
C THR A 192 19.96 -3.35 -19.15
N ASP A 193 18.82 -3.73 -18.56
CA ASP A 193 18.35 -5.11 -18.56
C ASP A 193 16.85 -5.21 -18.22
N SER A 194 16.30 -6.41 -18.34
CA SER A 194 14.97 -6.78 -17.87
C SER A 194 14.92 -8.24 -17.45
N VAL A 195 14.16 -8.54 -16.39
CA VAL A 195 14.02 -9.89 -15.84
C VAL A 195 12.55 -10.27 -15.80
N PHE A 196 12.21 -11.51 -16.22
CA PHE A 196 10.87 -12.03 -16.11
C PHE A 196 10.47 -12.25 -14.64
N VAL A 197 9.31 -11.73 -14.22
CA VAL A 197 8.85 -11.77 -12.84
C VAL A 197 7.36 -12.15 -12.68
N GLY A 198 6.69 -12.49 -13.76
CA GLY A 198 5.27 -12.81 -13.79
C GLY A 198 4.38 -11.58 -14.05
N LYS A 199 3.09 -11.86 -14.29
CA LYS A 199 2.10 -10.83 -14.65
C LYS A 199 1.62 -10.02 -13.43
N PHE A 200 1.35 -8.75 -13.65
CA PHE A 200 0.89 -7.79 -12.64
C PHE A 200 1.83 -7.68 -11.43
N ALA A 201 3.14 -7.60 -11.72
CA ALA A 201 4.14 -7.31 -10.69
C ALA A 201 4.03 -5.85 -10.22
N SER A 202 3.59 -5.65 -8.98
CA SER A 202 3.32 -4.32 -8.41
C SER A 202 4.05 -4.03 -7.10
N SER A 203 4.57 -5.05 -6.44
CA SER A 203 5.29 -4.92 -5.17
C SER A 203 6.67 -5.51 -5.24
N MET A 204 7.67 -4.84 -4.62
CA MET A 204 9.01 -5.41 -4.44
C MET A 204 9.68 -4.87 -3.19
N VAL A 205 10.61 -5.67 -2.63
CA VAL A 205 11.44 -5.33 -1.48
C VAL A 205 12.84 -5.92 -1.64
N ILE A 206 13.84 -5.38 -0.91
CA ILE A 206 15.21 -5.87 -0.88
C ILE A 206 15.47 -6.52 0.48
N ASP A 207 15.86 -7.80 0.49
CA ASP A 207 16.21 -8.52 1.70
C ASP A 207 17.62 -8.17 2.23
N ARG A 208 17.99 -8.69 3.40
CA ARG A 208 19.28 -8.39 4.03
C ARG A 208 20.50 -8.98 3.34
N TYR A 209 20.30 -9.83 2.34
CA TYR A 209 21.34 -10.40 1.48
C TYR A 209 21.38 -9.77 0.10
N ASP A 210 20.73 -8.60 -0.05
CA ASP A 210 20.62 -7.86 -1.30
C ASP A 210 19.90 -8.61 -2.43
N ASN A 211 19.06 -9.59 -2.09
CA ASN A 211 18.15 -10.16 -3.07
C ASN A 211 16.87 -9.31 -3.18
N ILE A 212 16.35 -9.24 -4.39
CA ILE A 212 15.09 -8.57 -4.67
C ILE A 212 13.97 -9.60 -4.66
N TRP A 213 12.94 -9.33 -3.89
CA TRP A 213 11.72 -10.11 -3.87
C TRP A 213 10.62 -9.33 -4.58
N ILE A 214 9.98 -9.94 -5.57
CA ILE A 214 8.95 -9.35 -6.40
C ILE A 214 7.69 -10.17 -6.27
N LEU A 215 6.56 -9.50 -5.97
CA LEU A 215 5.25 -10.11 -5.91
C LEU A 215 4.44 -9.70 -7.14
N ALA A 216 4.04 -10.70 -7.92
CA ALA A 216 3.18 -10.58 -9.08
C ALA A 216 1.82 -11.24 -8.77
N SER A 217 0.74 -10.49 -8.92
CA SER A 217 -0.61 -10.97 -8.58
C SER A 217 -1.21 -11.97 -9.57
N GLY A 218 -0.52 -12.21 -10.71
CA GLY A 218 -1.00 -13.10 -11.77
C GLY A 218 -2.21 -12.54 -12.53
N GLU A 219 -2.64 -13.25 -13.53
CA GLU A 219 -3.82 -12.89 -14.34
C GLU A 219 -4.76 -14.07 -14.46
N GLN A 220 -5.90 -13.99 -13.80
CA GLN A 220 -6.88 -15.08 -13.73
C GLN A 220 -7.50 -15.40 -15.11
N SER A 221 -7.77 -14.37 -15.92
CA SER A 221 -8.37 -14.51 -17.25
C SER A 221 -7.51 -15.29 -18.24
N THR A 222 -6.20 -15.31 -18.05
CA THR A 222 -5.23 -16.03 -18.90
C THR A 222 -4.61 -17.24 -18.21
N SER A 223 -5.12 -17.64 -17.04
CA SER A 223 -4.57 -18.73 -16.22
C SER A 223 -3.09 -18.54 -15.86
N SER A 224 -2.61 -17.30 -15.82
CA SER A 224 -1.24 -16.99 -15.37
C SER A 224 -1.23 -16.89 -13.83
N PRO A 225 -0.62 -17.84 -13.11
CA PRO A 225 -0.66 -17.85 -11.66
C PRO A 225 0.13 -16.67 -11.07
N ALA A 226 -0.25 -16.25 -9.85
CA ALA A 226 0.52 -15.34 -9.07
C ALA A 226 1.87 -15.94 -8.67
N GLN A 227 2.89 -15.09 -8.53
CA GLN A 227 4.26 -15.53 -8.23
C GLN A 227 4.93 -14.60 -7.22
N LEU A 228 5.75 -15.20 -6.35
CA LEU A 228 6.73 -14.49 -5.53
C LEU A 228 8.11 -14.93 -5.99
N THR A 229 8.85 -14.02 -6.62
CA THR A 229 10.14 -14.33 -7.24
C THR A 229 11.27 -13.67 -6.45
N LYS A 230 12.32 -14.44 -6.14
CA LYS A 230 13.57 -13.99 -5.52
C LYS A 230 14.66 -13.92 -6.58
N ILE A 231 15.32 -12.77 -6.69
CA ILE A 231 16.34 -12.48 -7.71
C ILE A 231 17.59 -11.95 -7.01
N ASP A 232 18.76 -12.42 -7.43
CA ASP A 232 20.05 -11.84 -7.07
C ASP A 232 20.22 -10.47 -7.76
N ALA A 233 20.41 -9.39 -6.99
CA ALA A 233 20.48 -8.05 -7.55
C ALA A 233 21.77 -7.76 -8.33
N LEU A 234 22.84 -8.53 -8.14
CA LEU A 234 24.12 -8.33 -8.83
C LEU A 234 24.10 -8.96 -10.21
N ASN A 235 23.81 -10.27 -10.27
CA ASN A 235 23.87 -11.05 -11.52
C ASN A 235 22.51 -11.22 -12.22
N LEU A 236 21.41 -10.76 -11.60
CA LEU A 236 20.03 -10.79 -12.11
C LEU A 236 19.46 -12.20 -12.29
N ASN A 237 20.11 -13.23 -11.72
CA ASN A 237 19.62 -14.60 -11.80
C ASN A 237 18.42 -14.80 -10.86
N THR A 238 17.40 -15.48 -11.33
CA THR A 238 16.31 -15.97 -10.50
C THR A 238 16.83 -17.07 -9.57
N ILE A 239 16.79 -16.81 -8.26
CA ILE A 239 17.17 -17.75 -7.22
C ILE A 239 16.04 -18.72 -6.94
N LYS A 240 14.81 -18.19 -6.84
CA LYS A 240 13.61 -18.95 -6.46
C LYS A 240 12.36 -18.30 -7.01
N THR A 241 11.41 -19.11 -7.42
CA THR A 241 10.04 -18.67 -7.72
C THR A 241 9.07 -19.56 -6.94
N PHE A 242 8.20 -18.93 -6.18
CA PHE A 242 7.06 -19.56 -5.54
C PHE A 242 5.83 -19.27 -6.39
N THR A 243 5.09 -20.30 -6.75
CA THR A 243 3.83 -20.19 -7.50
C THR A 243 2.67 -20.35 -6.55
N PHE A 244 1.74 -19.41 -6.56
CA PHE A 244 0.51 -19.47 -5.79
C PHE A 244 -0.51 -20.37 -6.48
N ASN A 245 -1.46 -20.91 -5.70
CA ASN A 245 -2.55 -21.68 -6.26
C ASN A 245 -3.45 -20.83 -7.17
N GLN A 246 -4.09 -21.48 -8.12
CA GLN A 246 -5.07 -20.83 -9.00
C GLN A 246 -6.13 -20.10 -8.17
N GLY A 247 -6.50 -18.89 -8.57
CA GLY A 247 -7.48 -18.06 -7.87
C GLY A 247 -6.91 -17.16 -6.77
N GLN A 248 -5.65 -17.35 -6.36
CA GLN A 248 -4.98 -16.45 -5.43
C GLN A 248 -4.43 -15.21 -6.16
N SER A 249 -4.53 -14.04 -5.50
CA SER A 249 -4.06 -12.76 -6.06
C SER A 249 -3.37 -11.93 -4.97
N PRO A 250 -2.17 -12.36 -4.52
CA PRO A 250 -1.46 -11.69 -3.44
C PRO A 250 -0.98 -10.29 -3.85
N ASN A 251 -0.89 -9.41 -2.86
CA ASN A 251 -0.43 -8.03 -3.05
C ASN A 251 0.27 -7.48 -1.79
N ASN A 252 0.72 -6.21 -1.83
CA ASN A 252 1.30 -5.49 -0.69
C ASN A 252 2.45 -6.21 0.02
N LEU A 253 3.51 -6.53 -0.72
CA LEU A 253 4.72 -7.14 -0.15
C LEU A 253 5.48 -6.14 0.74
N CYS A 254 5.73 -6.51 1.98
CA CYS A 254 6.50 -5.76 2.98
C CYS A 254 7.59 -6.61 3.60
N LEU A 255 8.59 -5.95 4.20
CA LEU A 255 9.64 -6.57 5.03
C LEU A 255 9.59 -6.02 6.44
N ASN A 256 10.02 -6.82 7.41
CA ASN A 256 10.39 -6.32 8.73
C ASN A 256 11.71 -5.51 8.67
N LYS A 257 12.08 -4.84 9.78
CA LYS A 257 13.29 -4.00 9.87
C LYS A 257 14.58 -4.78 9.63
N THR A 258 14.67 -6.03 10.10
CA THR A 258 15.85 -6.90 9.90
C THR A 258 15.96 -7.45 8.48
N LYS A 259 14.97 -7.18 7.63
CA LYS A 259 14.89 -7.59 6.22
C LYS A 259 15.03 -9.11 6.01
N ASP A 260 14.51 -9.89 6.94
CA ASP A 260 14.57 -11.35 6.92
C ASP A 260 13.20 -12.04 6.91
N THR A 261 12.13 -11.27 7.04
CA THR A 261 10.76 -11.78 7.10
C THR A 261 9.85 -10.95 6.20
N LEU A 262 9.28 -11.61 5.20
CA LEU A 262 8.32 -11.07 4.25
C LEU A 262 6.90 -11.16 4.82
N TYR A 263 6.09 -10.15 4.51
CA TYR A 263 4.65 -10.12 4.77
C TYR A 263 3.92 -9.72 3.51
N TYR A 264 2.77 -10.31 3.25
CA TYR A 264 1.93 -9.95 2.10
C TYR A 264 0.45 -10.23 2.39
N LEU A 265 -0.43 -9.58 1.65
CA LEU A 265 -1.88 -9.84 1.68
C LEU A 265 -2.26 -10.91 0.66
N ASN A 266 -3.10 -11.87 1.07
CA ASN A 266 -3.75 -12.84 0.20
C ASN A 266 -5.01 -13.37 0.90
N ASN A 267 -6.08 -12.56 0.94
CA ASN A 267 -7.28 -12.79 1.77
C ASN A 267 -6.93 -13.02 3.26
N GLY A 268 -5.96 -12.26 3.73
CA GLY A 268 -5.35 -12.34 5.06
C GLY A 268 -3.91 -11.87 5.00
N VAL A 269 -3.24 -11.79 6.13
CA VAL A 269 -1.80 -11.50 6.20
C VAL A 269 -1.04 -12.81 6.29
N PHE A 270 -0.13 -13.02 5.38
CA PHE A 270 0.80 -14.15 5.37
C PHE A 270 2.20 -13.69 5.72
N ARG A 271 2.98 -14.56 6.34
CA ARG A 271 4.36 -14.31 6.75
C ARG A 271 5.27 -15.43 6.24
N LEU A 272 6.41 -15.06 5.66
CA LEU A 272 7.39 -15.97 5.07
C LEU A 272 8.81 -15.53 5.45
N SER A 273 9.64 -16.42 5.98
CA SER A 273 11.07 -16.15 6.12
C SER A 273 11.74 -16.11 4.74
N ILE A 274 12.76 -15.26 4.56
CA ILE A 274 13.57 -15.24 3.33
C ILE A 274 14.33 -16.54 3.06
N THR A 275 14.37 -17.46 4.04
CA THR A 275 15.02 -18.79 3.97
C THR A 275 14.02 -19.93 3.76
N ASP A 276 12.71 -19.64 3.84
CA ASP A 276 11.69 -20.69 3.65
C ASP A 276 11.73 -21.23 2.23
N THR A 277 11.42 -22.50 2.10
CA THR A 277 11.43 -23.23 0.82
C THR A 277 10.03 -23.41 0.22
N GLN A 278 8.97 -23.10 0.98
CA GLN A 278 7.57 -23.24 0.59
C GLN A 278 6.75 -22.02 1.07
N LEU A 279 5.67 -21.73 0.36
CA LEU A 279 4.70 -20.72 0.79
C LEU A 279 3.97 -21.19 2.05
N PRO A 280 3.64 -20.29 2.98
CA PRO A 280 2.84 -20.61 4.16
C PRO A 280 1.43 -21.06 3.73
N GLN A 281 0.93 -22.12 4.36
CA GLN A 281 -0.39 -22.68 4.07
C GLN A 281 -1.52 -21.89 4.75
N ASN A 282 -1.25 -21.29 5.91
CA ASN A 282 -2.22 -20.58 6.72
C ASN A 282 -1.85 -19.10 6.86
N ALA A 283 -2.86 -18.24 6.86
CA ALA A 283 -2.67 -16.83 7.19
C ALA A 283 -2.24 -16.67 8.66
N LEU A 284 -1.31 -15.78 8.91
CA LEU A 284 -0.99 -15.31 10.27
C LEU A 284 -2.19 -14.56 10.88
N ILE A 285 -2.88 -13.76 10.05
CA ILE A 285 -4.07 -13.01 10.41
C ILE A 285 -5.09 -13.23 9.29
N SER A 286 -6.22 -13.88 9.63
CA SER A 286 -7.31 -14.07 8.69
C SER A 286 -8.08 -12.77 8.46
N ALA A 287 -8.44 -12.47 7.22
CA ALA A 287 -9.29 -11.34 6.90
C ALA A 287 -10.73 -11.55 7.38
N GLY A 288 -11.23 -12.80 7.36
CA GLY A 288 -12.65 -13.08 7.61
C GLY A 288 -13.53 -12.36 6.59
N SER A 289 -14.43 -11.50 7.07
CA SER A 289 -15.29 -10.66 6.22
C SER A 289 -14.69 -9.29 5.87
N LYS A 290 -13.45 -9.00 6.31
CA LYS A 290 -12.78 -7.71 6.07
C LYS A 290 -12.13 -7.68 4.70
N LEU A 291 -12.08 -6.49 4.11
CA LEU A 291 -11.40 -6.22 2.87
C LEU A 291 -10.02 -5.60 3.16
N PHE A 292 -9.02 -6.44 3.47
CA PHE A 292 -7.65 -5.98 3.70
C PHE A 292 -7.07 -5.39 2.42
N TYR A 293 -6.72 -4.10 2.50
CA TYR A 293 -6.30 -3.30 1.35
C TYR A 293 -4.89 -2.73 1.50
N GLY A 294 -4.52 -2.20 2.66
CA GLY A 294 -3.19 -1.69 2.98
C GLY A 294 -2.48 -2.56 4.01
N LEU A 295 -1.17 -2.70 3.87
CA LEU A 295 -0.29 -3.43 4.81
C LEU A 295 0.98 -2.64 5.06
N GLY A 296 1.44 -2.60 6.31
CA GLY A 296 2.72 -2.04 6.70
C GLY A 296 3.26 -2.73 7.94
N ILE A 297 4.59 -2.83 8.04
CA ILE A 297 5.27 -3.37 9.21
C ILE A 297 6.04 -2.23 9.86
N ASN A 298 5.71 -1.90 11.11
CA ASN A 298 6.39 -0.85 11.84
C ASN A 298 7.85 -1.25 12.11
N PRO A 299 8.85 -0.50 11.62
CA PRO A 299 10.25 -0.87 11.79
C PRO A 299 10.76 -0.69 13.23
N ASN A 300 10.02 0.00 14.10
CA ASN A 300 10.46 0.26 15.47
C ASN A 300 10.07 -0.87 16.44
N ASN A 301 8.89 -1.47 16.26
CA ASN A 301 8.34 -2.48 17.17
C ASN A 301 7.82 -3.74 16.46
N TYR A 302 7.95 -3.83 15.13
CA TYR A 302 7.51 -4.94 14.28
C TYR A 302 5.98 -5.16 14.25
N ASN A 303 5.19 -4.25 14.80
CA ASN A 303 3.74 -4.35 14.73
C ASN A 303 3.25 -4.30 13.29
N ILE A 304 2.21 -5.08 13.00
CA ILE A 304 1.60 -5.25 11.69
C ILE A 304 0.40 -4.30 11.62
N TYR A 305 0.47 -3.33 10.72
CA TYR A 305 -0.61 -2.39 10.45
C TYR A 305 -1.37 -2.84 9.20
N ILE A 306 -2.70 -2.96 9.34
CA ILE A 306 -3.57 -3.40 8.27
C ILE A 306 -4.69 -2.40 8.10
N ALA A 307 -4.96 -2.00 6.86
CA ALA A 307 -6.14 -1.21 6.54
C ALA A 307 -7.22 -2.11 5.92
N ASP A 308 -8.42 -2.03 6.45
CA ASP A 308 -9.63 -2.64 5.92
C ASP A 308 -10.44 -1.55 5.21
N ALA A 309 -10.55 -1.64 3.90
CA ALA A 309 -11.27 -0.67 3.07
C ALA A 309 -12.79 -0.78 3.19
N ILE A 310 -13.30 -1.83 3.85
CA ILE A 310 -14.73 -2.12 4.07
C ILE A 310 -15.47 -2.31 2.73
N ASP A 311 -15.73 -1.22 2.01
CA ASP A 311 -16.52 -1.19 0.76
C ASP A 311 -15.99 -0.14 -0.24
N TYR A 312 -14.79 0.39 -0.02
CA TYR A 312 -14.16 1.47 -0.81
C TYR A 312 -14.89 2.84 -0.77
N VAL A 313 -15.92 2.99 0.05
CA VAL A 313 -16.70 4.23 0.20
C VAL A 313 -16.63 4.78 1.62
N GLN A 314 -16.64 3.90 2.61
CA GLN A 314 -16.54 4.27 4.01
C GLN A 314 -15.07 4.54 4.40
N LYS A 315 -14.90 5.24 5.53
CA LYS A 315 -13.60 5.38 6.17
C LYS A 315 -13.06 4.01 6.56
N SER A 316 -11.82 3.72 6.20
CA SER A 316 -11.14 2.47 6.51
C SER A 316 -10.97 2.27 8.01
N ASN A 317 -11.06 1.01 8.46
CA ASN A 317 -10.59 0.61 9.77
C ASN A 317 -9.10 0.27 9.68
N ILE A 318 -8.33 0.78 10.62
CA ILE A 318 -6.92 0.39 10.79
C ILE A 318 -6.84 -0.56 11.98
N PHE A 319 -6.18 -1.69 11.77
CA PHE A 319 -5.92 -2.68 12.81
C PHE A 319 -4.42 -2.78 13.03
N ILE A 320 -4.00 -2.83 14.29
CA ILE A 320 -2.60 -3.03 14.69
C ILE A 320 -2.52 -4.36 15.42
N TYR A 321 -1.70 -5.26 14.89
CA TYR A 321 -1.43 -6.57 15.48
C TYR A 321 0.04 -6.69 15.87
N ASN A 322 0.32 -7.51 16.86
CA ASN A 322 1.70 -7.93 17.13
C ASN A 322 2.18 -9.00 16.13
N THR A 323 3.45 -9.40 16.24
CA THR A 323 4.06 -10.40 15.36
C THR A 323 3.48 -11.81 15.50
N SER A 324 2.72 -12.10 16.55
CA SER A 324 2.00 -13.37 16.72
C SER A 324 0.59 -13.35 16.15
N GLY A 325 0.13 -12.20 15.62
CA GLY A 325 -1.21 -12.04 15.06
C GLY A 325 -2.28 -11.70 16.12
N THR A 326 -1.89 -11.26 17.32
CA THR A 326 -2.81 -10.77 18.34
C THR A 326 -3.15 -9.31 18.09
N LEU A 327 -4.43 -8.95 18.05
CA LEU A 327 -4.91 -7.58 17.91
C LEU A 327 -4.50 -6.76 19.13
N LEU A 328 -3.82 -5.62 18.89
CA LEU A 328 -3.41 -4.68 19.93
C LEU A 328 -4.32 -3.45 19.99
N HIS A 329 -4.66 -2.90 18.84
CA HIS A 329 -5.43 -1.66 18.75
C HIS A 329 -6.15 -1.56 17.41
N ASN A 330 -7.21 -0.73 17.35
CA ASN A 330 -7.87 -0.37 16.10
C ASN A 330 -8.43 1.05 16.17
N PHE A 331 -8.54 1.70 15.00
CA PHE A 331 -9.11 3.04 14.85
C PHE A 331 -9.56 3.26 13.41
N LYS A 332 -10.26 4.39 13.15
CA LYS A 332 -10.63 4.79 11.78
C LYS A 332 -9.62 5.78 11.21
N ALA A 333 -9.35 5.65 9.91
CA ALA A 333 -8.57 6.61 9.10
C ALA A 333 -9.46 7.22 8.01
N GLY A 334 -8.87 7.72 6.91
CA GLY A 334 -9.64 8.19 5.76
C GLY A 334 -10.17 7.05 4.88
N ILE A 335 -10.79 7.41 3.75
CA ILE A 335 -11.37 6.46 2.78
C ILE A 335 -10.22 5.78 2.01
N ASN A 336 -10.30 4.45 1.84
CA ASN A 336 -9.34 3.65 1.08
C ASN A 336 -7.90 3.85 1.56
N ALA A 337 -7.65 3.60 2.84
CA ALA A 337 -6.29 3.62 3.37
C ALA A 337 -5.47 2.50 2.70
N ASN A 338 -4.41 2.88 1.95
CA ASN A 338 -3.63 1.95 1.12
C ASN A 338 -2.20 1.75 1.59
N GLY A 339 -1.69 2.62 2.46
CA GLY A 339 -0.29 2.55 2.87
C GLY A 339 0.02 3.27 4.17
N PHE A 340 1.18 2.93 4.71
CA PHE A 340 1.69 3.45 5.97
C PHE A 340 3.12 3.97 5.75
N TYR A 341 3.39 5.16 6.28
CA TYR A 341 4.74 5.66 6.46
C TYR A 341 5.01 5.75 7.97
N PHE A 342 6.03 5.05 8.42
CA PHE A 342 6.47 5.03 9.81
C PHE A 342 7.63 6.00 9.99
N GLU A 343 7.50 6.95 10.90
CA GLU A 343 8.59 7.85 11.28
C GLU A 343 9.74 7.04 11.90
N GLN A 344 11.00 7.38 11.58
CA GLN A 344 12.19 6.64 12.02
C GLN A 344 13.03 7.47 13.00
#